data_6b17ddb06b8f48f3490ff5a70ea55b39
#
_entry.id   6b17ddb06b8f48f3490ff5a70ea55b39
#
_cell.length_a   1.000
_cell.length_b   1.000
_cell.length_c   1.000
_cell.angle_alpha   90.00
_cell.angle_beta   90.00
_cell.angle_gamma   90.00
#
_symmetry.space_group_name_H-M   'P 1'
#
loop_
_entity.id
_entity.type
_entity.pdbx_description
1 polymer ?
#
loop_
_entity_poly.entity_id
_entity_poly.type
_entity_poly.pdbx_seq_one_letter_code
_entity_poly.pdbx_strand_id
1 'polypeptide(L)'
;MNEVNLYEHQSTYNLNMPLRDLFYVAELLQVYVKDQSLYSSKLIKLPTPHFVVFYNGIEDKPEKRILRLSEAFEVPTDDPELELKVTILNINPKMNEELKEKCPVLKQYTQYVEQVRYNSAGMPLEQAVETAIEYCIRHDILKDFLLKQRAEVVKMSIVEYDEEREIELIRRDEREIGEQIGKAIGQKIGEEIGAKKERQKAEQELKRVRENLDKSQENAIQSMISLCQRLGGTKEQAIEELQGNYGQTEEQAKEKIKTYWKE
;
A
#
# COMPACT_ATOMS: atom_id res chain seq x y z
N MET A 1 -44.55 4.93 6.32
CA MET A 1 -43.33 4.63 5.57
C MET A 1 -42.47 3.83 6.53
N ASN A 2 -42.19 2.55 6.22
CA ASN A 2 -41.54 1.64 7.15
C ASN A 2 -40.05 1.44 6.83
N GLU A 3 -39.60 1.91 5.66
CA GLU A 3 -38.24 1.78 5.16
C GLU A 3 -37.80 3.07 4.48
N VAL A 4 -36.50 3.37 4.53
CA VAL A 4 -35.85 4.42 3.77
C VAL A 4 -34.67 3.83 3.01
N ASN A 5 -34.66 4.00 1.70
CA ASN A 5 -33.61 3.49 0.82
C ASN A 5 -32.77 4.67 0.34
N LEU A 6 -31.46 4.64 0.65
CA LEU A 6 -30.48 5.57 0.11
C LEU A 6 -29.76 4.87 -1.04
N TYR A 7 -29.93 5.45 -2.21
CA TYR A 7 -29.24 4.98 -3.42
C TYR A 7 -28.22 6.04 -3.85
N GLU A 8 -26.99 5.62 -4.06
CA GLU A 8 -25.95 6.45 -4.63
C GLU A 8 -25.38 5.77 -5.88
N HIS A 9 -25.01 6.59 -6.86
CA HIS A 9 -24.31 6.15 -8.05
C HIS A 9 -22.86 6.61 -7.99
N GLN A 10 -21.90 5.72 -8.31
CA GLN A 10 -20.48 6.04 -8.27
C GLN A 10 -19.72 5.43 -9.44
N SER A 11 -18.95 6.27 -10.14
CA SER A 11 -17.93 5.85 -11.11
C SER A 11 -16.59 5.53 -10.42
N THR A 12 -16.36 6.07 -9.23
CA THR A 12 -15.16 5.83 -8.42
C THR A 12 -15.45 4.90 -7.25
N TYR A 13 -14.63 3.88 -7.05
CA TYR A 13 -14.81 2.92 -5.97
C TYR A 13 -14.36 3.52 -4.62
N ASN A 14 -15.29 4.02 -3.81
CA ASN A 14 -15.02 4.71 -2.56
C ASN A 14 -15.29 3.80 -1.34
N LEU A 15 -14.22 3.50 -0.58
CA LEU A 15 -14.31 2.68 0.63
C LEU A 15 -14.90 3.43 1.83
N ASN A 16 -14.98 4.76 1.79
CA ASN A 16 -15.53 5.58 2.86
C ASN A 16 -17.06 5.76 2.79
N MET A 17 -17.72 4.99 1.94
CA MET A 17 -19.19 5.05 1.82
C MET A 17 -19.93 4.86 3.13
N PRO A 18 -19.57 3.89 4.02
CA PRO A 18 -20.25 3.76 5.28
C PRO A 18 -20.20 5.03 6.16
N LEU A 19 -19.10 5.77 6.14
CA LEU A 19 -18.96 7.02 6.88
C LEU A 19 -19.78 8.14 6.24
N ARG A 20 -19.80 8.24 4.92
CA ARG A 20 -20.61 9.23 4.20
C ARG A 20 -22.10 9.01 4.42
N ASP A 21 -22.54 7.76 4.29
CA ASP A 21 -23.94 7.39 4.48
C ASP A 21 -24.40 7.58 5.94
N LEU A 22 -23.49 7.42 6.91
CA LEU A 22 -23.78 7.74 8.31
C LEU A 22 -24.15 9.21 8.48
N PHE A 23 -23.41 10.12 7.84
CA PHE A 23 -23.74 11.56 7.91
C PHE A 23 -25.05 11.87 7.20
N TYR A 24 -25.28 11.31 6.02
CA TYR A 24 -26.53 11.53 5.28
C TYR A 24 -27.76 11.01 6.03
N VAL A 25 -27.68 9.80 6.58
CA VAL A 25 -28.82 9.24 7.33
C VAL A 25 -29.04 9.98 8.64
N ALA A 26 -27.99 10.46 9.31
CA ALA A 26 -28.11 11.24 10.54
C ALA A 26 -28.88 12.55 10.28
N GLU A 27 -28.55 13.29 9.21
CA GLU A 27 -29.29 14.50 8.83
C GLU A 27 -30.75 14.19 8.48
N LEU A 28 -30.99 13.13 7.72
CA LEU A 28 -32.34 12.73 7.33
C LEU A 28 -33.19 12.33 8.57
N LEU A 29 -32.60 11.59 9.51
CA LEU A 29 -33.29 11.20 10.74
C LEU A 29 -33.52 12.41 11.67
N GLN A 30 -32.61 13.38 11.73
CA GLN A 30 -32.85 14.65 12.46
C GLN A 30 -34.09 15.38 11.92
N VAL A 31 -34.23 15.48 10.60
CA VAL A 31 -35.41 16.06 9.97
C VAL A 31 -36.67 15.22 10.28
N TYR A 32 -36.54 13.90 10.23
CA TYR A 32 -37.66 12.98 10.50
C TYR A 32 -38.23 13.12 11.91
N VAL A 33 -37.35 13.33 12.92
CA VAL A 33 -37.77 13.40 14.34
C VAL A 33 -37.94 14.84 14.86
N LYS A 34 -37.81 15.88 14.00
CA LYS A 34 -37.79 17.29 14.41
C LYS A 34 -38.98 17.72 15.32
N ASP A 35 -40.16 17.13 15.10
CA ASP A 35 -41.39 17.43 15.84
C ASP A 35 -41.64 16.44 17.00
N GLN A 36 -40.65 15.63 17.37
CA GLN A 36 -40.73 14.62 18.41
C GLN A 36 -39.72 14.92 19.54
N SER A 37 -40.10 14.62 20.80
CA SER A 37 -39.21 14.84 21.91
C SER A 37 -38.32 13.61 22.14
N LEU A 38 -37.03 13.75 21.92
CA LEU A 38 -36.02 12.72 22.19
C LEU A 38 -35.81 12.48 23.70
N TYR A 39 -36.29 13.40 24.55
CA TYR A 39 -36.21 13.32 26.03
C TYR A 39 -37.43 12.62 26.63
N SER A 40 -38.40 12.24 25.81
CA SER A 40 -39.58 11.47 26.27
C SER A 40 -39.20 10.02 26.57
N SER A 41 -39.87 9.40 27.53
CA SER A 41 -39.72 7.95 27.78
C SER A 41 -40.33 7.08 26.67
N LYS A 42 -41.05 7.66 25.72
CA LYS A 42 -41.69 6.94 24.62
C LYS A 42 -40.65 6.67 23.53
N LEU A 43 -40.48 5.39 23.17
CA LEU A 43 -39.62 5.00 22.07
C LEU A 43 -40.13 5.53 20.71
N ILE A 44 -39.31 6.33 20.06
CA ILE A 44 -39.56 6.82 18.68
C ILE A 44 -39.22 5.71 17.69
N LYS A 45 -40.16 5.35 16.83
CA LYS A 45 -39.93 4.38 15.76
C LYS A 45 -39.37 5.11 14.53
N LEU A 46 -38.27 4.59 14.02
CA LEU A 46 -37.59 5.11 12.82
C LEU A 46 -37.86 4.15 11.65
N PRO A 47 -37.87 4.65 10.42
CA PRO A 47 -37.87 3.79 9.25
C PRO A 47 -36.54 3.02 9.16
N THR A 48 -36.59 1.75 8.72
CA THR A 48 -35.38 0.95 8.53
C THR A 48 -34.56 1.47 7.38
N PRO A 49 -33.29 1.89 7.57
CA PRO A 49 -32.46 2.40 6.49
C PRO A 49 -31.80 1.26 5.71
N HIS A 50 -31.71 1.44 4.38
CA HIS A 50 -30.97 0.58 3.48
C HIS A 50 -30.03 1.45 2.62
N PHE A 51 -28.77 1.03 2.48
CA PHE A 51 -27.74 1.75 1.77
C PHE A 51 -27.22 0.92 0.61
N VAL A 52 -27.39 1.40 -0.61
CA VAL A 52 -26.99 0.73 -1.82
C VAL A 52 -26.25 1.69 -2.75
N VAL A 53 -25.06 1.31 -3.15
CA VAL A 53 -24.25 2.03 -4.14
C VAL A 53 -24.24 1.23 -5.44
N PHE A 54 -24.62 1.86 -6.53
CA PHE A 54 -24.44 1.33 -7.87
C PHE A 54 -23.10 1.82 -8.43
N TYR A 55 -22.18 0.87 -8.59
CA TYR A 55 -20.86 1.13 -9.14
C TYR A 55 -20.82 0.83 -10.64
N ASN A 56 -20.41 1.81 -11.43
CA ASN A 56 -20.22 1.67 -12.87
C ASN A 56 -18.85 2.13 -13.36
N GLY A 57 -17.85 2.30 -12.45
CA GLY A 57 -16.52 2.75 -12.81
C GLY A 57 -15.75 1.74 -13.67
N ILE A 58 -14.58 2.15 -14.13
CA ILE A 58 -13.73 1.38 -15.06
C ILE A 58 -12.87 0.31 -14.37
N GLU A 59 -12.67 0.42 -13.06
CA GLU A 59 -11.86 -0.56 -12.32
C GLU A 59 -12.57 -1.92 -12.25
N ASP A 60 -11.80 -3.00 -12.40
CA ASP A 60 -12.32 -4.35 -12.19
C ASP A 60 -12.64 -4.57 -10.71
N LYS A 61 -13.91 -4.65 -10.39
CA LYS A 61 -14.43 -4.81 -9.03
C LYS A 61 -15.41 -5.97 -8.96
N PRO A 62 -15.54 -6.62 -7.80
CA PRO A 62 -16.45 -7.73 -7.63
C PRO A 62 -17.90 -7.31 -7.92
N GLU A 63 -18.70 -8.26 -8.34
CA GLU A 63 -20.13 -8.07 -8.66
C GLU A 63 -20.92 -7.46 -7.50
N LYS A 64 -20.59 -7.87 -6.27
CA LYS A 64 -21.18 -7.37 -5.02
C LYS A 64 -20.14 -7.29 -3.92
N ARG A 65 -20.15 -6.21 -3.14
CA ARG A 65 -19.39 -6.09 -1.89
C ARG A 65 -20.22 -5.41 -0.81
N ILE A 66 -20.02 -5.82 0.43
CA ILE A 66 -20.57 -5.12 1.61
C ILE A 66 -19.41 -4.42 2.28
N LEU A 67 -19.50 -3.09 2.39
CA LEU A 67 -18.59 -2.28 3.20
C LEU A 67 -19.20 -2.11 4.58
N ARG A 68 -18.35 -2.08 5.60
CA ARG A 68 -18.71 -1.89 7.00
C ARG A 68 -18.02 -0.68 7.57
N LEU A 69 -18.72 0.11 8.38
CA LEU A 69 -18.14 1.26 9.07
C LEU A 69 -17.01 0.83 10.01
N SER A 70 -17.18 -0.31 10.66
CA SER A 70 -16.16 -0.88 11.57
C SER A 70 -14.83 -1.21 10.89
N GLU A 71 -14.79 -1.38 9.57
CA GLU A 71 -13.54 -1.56 8.80
C GLU A 71 -12.65 -0.31 8.83
N ALA A 72 -13.21 0.86 9.16
CA ALA A 72 -12.48 2.13 9.26
C ALA A 72 -11.99 2.46 10.69
N PHE A 73 -12.27 1.63 11.68
CA PHE A 73 -11.85 1.88 13.06
C PHE A 73 -10.35 1.60 13.24
N GLU A 74 -9.64 2.51 13.91
CA GLU A 74 -8.21 2.37 14.21
C GLU A 74 -7.90 1.10 15.03
N VAL A 75 -8.81 0.73 15.92
CA VAL A 75 -8.74 -0.50 16.71
C VAL A 75 -9.81 -1.47 16.20
N PRO A 76 -9.43 -2.59 15.57
CA PRO A 76 -10.38 -3.60 15.10
C PRO A 76 -11.22 -4.19 16.24
N THR A 77 -12.50 -4.43 15.97
CA THR A 77 -13.43 -5.08 16.90
C THR A 77 -14.40 -5.97 16.15
N ASP A 78 -14.71 -7.14 16.71
CA ASP A 78 -15.71 -8.07 16.15
C ASP A 78 -17.15 -7.71 16.58
N ASP A 79 -17.28 -6.87 17.63
CA ASP A 79 -18.58 -6.42 18.16
C ASP A 79 -18.58 -4.88 18.27
N PRO A 80 -18.75 -4.15 17.16
CA PRO A 80 -18.76 -2.70 17.16
C PRO A 80 -20.07 -2.15 17.74
N GLU A 81 -19.98 -1.20 18.67
CA GLU A 81 -21.16 -0.50 19.21
C GLU A 81 -21.83 0.42 18.15
N LEU A 82 -21.09 0.82 17.13
CA LEU A 82 -21.59 1.58 15.98
C LEU A 82 -21.24 0.83 14.69
N GLU A 83 -22.25 0.41 13.95
CA GLU A 83 -22.09 -0.25 12.66
C GLU A 83 -23.06 0.29 11.61
N LEU A 84 -22.56 0.54 10.41
CA LEU A 84 -23.34 0.81 9.22
C LEU A 84 -22.79 -0.03 8.05
N LYS A 85 -23.68 -0.67 7.32
CA LYS A 85 -23.34 -1.54 6.20
C LYS A 85 -23.87 -0.96 4.89
N VAL A 86 -22.99 -0.83 3.92
CA VAL A 86 -23.33 -0.36 2.57
C VAL A 86 -23.13 -1.51 1.58
N THR A 87 -24.15 -1.78 0.78
CA THR A 87 -24.07 -2.76 -0.30
C THR A 87 -23.64 -2.07 -1.59
N ILE A 88 -22.46 -2.40 -2.10
CA ILE A 88 -22.01 -1.97 -3.43
C ILE A 88 -22.43 -3.06 -4.44
N LEU A 89 -23.10 -2.66 -5.50
CA LEU A 89 -23.48 -3.48 -6.64
C LEU A 89 -22.79 -2.97 -7.90
N ASN A 90 -21.94 -3.79 -8.47
CA ASN A 90 -21.29 -3.48 -9.74
C ASN A 90 -22.31 -3.68 -10.87
N ILE A 91 -22.65 -2.60 -11.55
CA ILE A 91 -23.64 -2.60 -12.64
C ILE A 91 -23.02 -2.57 -14.04
N ASN A 92 -21.71 -2.73 -14.14
CA ASN A 92 -21.00 -2.85 -15.41
C ASN A 92 -21.51 -4.04 -16.25
N PRO A 93 -21.16 -4.11 -17.54
CA PRO A 93 -21.52 -5.25 -18.40
C PRO A 93 -21.20 -6.60 -17.75
N LYS A 94 -22.11 -7.56 -17.89
CA LYS A 94 -22.01 -8.92 -17.34
C LYS A 94 -22.05 -9.03 -15.80
N MET A 95 -22.20 -7.90 -15.09
CA MET A 95 -22.35 -7.88 -13.63
C MET A 95 -23.82 -7.66 -13.26
N ASN A 96 -24.30 -8.34 -12.22
CA ASN A 96 -25.67 -8.22 -11.68
C ASN A 96 -26.77 -8.26 -12.77
N GLU A 97 -26.65 -9.16 -13.74
CA GLU A 97 -27.59 -9.28 -14.86
C GLU A 97 -29.03 -9.57 -14.39
N GLU A 98 -29.20 -10.42 -13.38
CA GLU A 98 -30.52 -10.71 -12.80
C GLU A 98 -31.18 -9.44 -12.22
N LEU A 99 -30.40 -8.55 -11.59
CA LEU A 99 -30.90 -7.28 -11.09
C LEU A 99 -31.31 -6.35 -12.24
N LYS A 100 -30.49 -6.27 -13.28
CA LYS A 100 -30.76 -5.44 -14.47
C LYS A 100 -32.00 -5.94 -15.23
N GLU A 101 -32.23 -7.24 -15.29
CA GLU A 101 -33.43 -7.82 -15.88
C GLU A 101 -34.71 -7.48 -15.08
N LYS A 102 -34.59 -7.45 -13.74
CA LYS A 102 -35.71 -7.06 -12.86
C LYS A 102 -35.94 -5.56 -12.82
N CYS A 103 -34.95 -4.74 -13.21
CA CYS A 103 -35.01 -3.29 -13.23
C CYS A 103 -34.66 -2.73 -14.62
N PRO A 104 -35.62 -2.66 -15.55
CA PRO A 104 -35.37 -2.20 -16.93
C PRO A 104 -34.72 -0.83 -17.02
N VAL A 105 -35.04 0.10 -16.11
CA VAL A 105 -34.45 1.43 -16.07
C VAL A 105 -32.95 1.36 -15.76
N LEU A 106 -32.56 0.52 -14.82
CA LEU A 106 -31.16 0.30 -14.50
C LEU A 106 -30.40 -0.29 -15.68
N LYS A 107 -30.99 -1.27 -16.36
CA LYS A 107 -30.42 -1.86 -17.58
C LYS A 107 -30.23 -0.82 -18.68
N GLN A 108 -31.23 0.00 -18.92
CA GLN A 108 -31.14 1.08 -19.92
C GLN A 108 -30.10 2.14 -19.54
N TYR A 109 -29.97 2.45 -18.25
CA TYR A 109 -28.94 3.35 -17.76
C TYR A 109 -27.54 2.81 -18.04
N THR A 110 -27.28 1.52 -17.75
CA THR A 110 -25.97 0.92 -18.07
C THR A 110 -25.66 0.96 -19.57
N GLN A 111 -26.65 0.72 -20.43
CA GLN A 111 -26.50 0.84 -21.88
C GLN A 111 -26.13 2.25 -22.33
N TYR A 112 -26.75 3.27 -21.73
CA TYR A 112 -26.41 4.67 -21.99
C TYR A 112 -24.95 4.98 -21.60
N VAL A 113 -24.53 4.60 -20.40
CA VAL A 113 -23.16 4.78 -19.92
C VAL A 113 -22.14 4.09 -20.84
N GLU A 114 -22.41 2.85 -21.25
CA GLU A 114 -21.57 2.13 -22.21
C GLU A 114 -21.44 2.87 -23.53
N GLN A 115 -22.53 3.43 -24.03
CA GLN A 115 -22.54 4.16 -25.29
C GLN A 115 -21.73 5.46 -25.18
N VAL A 116 -21.81 6.16 -24.06
CA VAL A 116 -20.98 7.35 -23.82
C VAL A 116 -19.48 6.97 -23.80
N ARG A 117 -19.13 5.92 -23.07
CA ARG A 117 -17.73 5.42 -23.00
C ARG A 117 -17.21 5.00 -24.36
N TYR A 118 -18.01 4.26 -25.12
CA TYR A 118 -17.63 3.85 -26.46
C TYR A 118 -17.33 5.06 -27.36
N ASN A 119 -18.19 6.08 -27.33
CA ASN A 119 -18.02 7.27 -28.15
C ASN A 119 -16.82 8.12 -27.69
N SER A 120 -16.59 8.25 -26.37
CA SER A 120 -15.49 9.06 -25.81
C SER A 120 -14.09 8.53 -26.15
N ALA A 121 -13.98 7.30 -26.61
CA ALA A 121 -12.72 6.76 -27.11
C ALA A 121 -12.26 7.40 -28.44
N GLY A 122 -13.18 8.00 -29.20
CA GLY A 122 -12.91 8.53 -30.54
C GLY A 122 -13.28 10.02 -30.76
N MET A 123 -13.91 10.68 -29.79
CA MET A 123 -14.37 12.06 -29.94
C MET A 123 -14.38 12.81 -28.61
N PRO A 124 -14.41 14.18 -28.62
CA PRO A 124 -14.54 14.98 -27.40
C PRO A 124 -15.75 14.57 -26.56
N LEU A 125 -15.64 14.64 -25.23
CA LEU A 125 -16.63 14.15 -24.28
C LEU A 125 -18.04 14.75 -24.54
N GLU A 126 -18.15 16.04 -24.76
CA GLU A 126 -19.42 16.70 -25.03
C GLU A 126 -20.12 16.10 -26.27
N GLN A 127 -19.37 15.86 -27.35
CA GLN A 127 -19.88 15.20 -28.54
C GLN A 127 -20.24 13.74 -28.31
N ALA A 128 -19.45 13.05 -27.49
CA ALA A 128 -19.66 11.66 -27.14
C ALA A 128 -20.99 11.48 -26.39
N VAL A 129 -21.27 12.35 -25.42
CA VAL A 129 -22.52 12.39 -24.65
C VAL A 129 -23.71 12.67 -25.56
N GLU A 130 -23.62 13.71 -26.36
CA GLU A 130 -24.69 14.07 -27.30
C GLU A 130 -25.01 12.95 -28.30
N THR A 131 -23.97 12.33 -28.87
CA THR A 131 -24.10 11.21 -29.79
C THR A 131 -24.71 9.99 -29.10
N ALA A 132 -24.35 9.72 -27.84
CA ALA A 132 -24.93 8.64 -27.04
C ALA A 132 -26.40 8.88 -26.75
N ILE A 133 -26.80 10.10 -26.40
CA ILE A 133 -28.20 10.49 -26.20
C ILE A 133 -29.01 10.25 -27.47
N GLU A 134 -28.52 10.69 -28.62
CA GLU A 134 -29.21 10.49 -29.90
C GLU A 134 -29.35 9.02 -30.26
N TYR A 135 -28.28 8.21 -30.01
CA TYR A 135 -28.32 6.78 -30.19
C TYR A 135 -29.38 6.14 -29.29
N CYS A 136 -29.37 6.45 -27.99
CA CYS A 136 -30.29 5.89 -27.01
C CYS A 136 -31.75 6.25 -27.33
N ILE A 137 -32.05 7.49 -27.72
CA ILE A 137 -33.40 7.91 -28.13
C ILE A 137 -33.88 7.10 -29.35
N ARG A 138 -33.00 6.86 -30.33
CA ARG A 138 -33.37 6.10 -31.55
C ARG A 138 -33.64 4.61 -31.25
N HIS A 139 -33.01 4.07 -30.18
CA HIS A 139 -33.15 2.66 -29.80
C HIS A 139 -34.08 2.44 -28.61
N ASP A 140 -34.92 3.41 -28.27
CA ASP A 140 -35.88 3.39 -27.15
C ASP A 140 -35.24 3.14 -25.77
N ILE A 141 -33.94 3.48 -25.60
CA ILE A 141 -33.17 3.40 -24.35
C ILE A 141 -33.36 4.71 -23.58
N LEU A 142 -33.98 4.70 -22.40
CA LEU A 142 -34.29 5.88 -21.58
C LEU A 142 -34.95 7.02 -22.37
N LYS A 143 -35.61 6.74 -23.46
CA LYS A 143 -36.09 7.73 -24.46
C LYS A 143 -36.89 8.86 -23.85
N ASP A 144 -37.93 8.53 -23.09
CA ASP A 144 -38.80 9.56 -22.51
C ASP A 144 -38.07 10.45 -21.50
N PHE A 145 -37.12 9.87 -20.76
CA PHE A 145 -36.29 10.62 -19.84
C PHE A 145 -35.29 11.51 -20.56
N LEU A 146 -34.58 10.99 -21.54
CA LEU A 146 -33.60 11.75 -22.33
C LEU A 146 -34.22 12.85 -23.13
N LEU A 147 -35.44 12.68 -23.67
CA LEU A 147 -36.16 13.73 -24.36
C LEU A 147 -36.59 14.87 -23.43
N LYS A 148 -36.96 14.56 -22.18
CA LYS A 148 -37.43 15.58 -21.21
C LYS A 148 -36.30 16.30 -20.52
N GLN A 149 -35.19 15.61 -20.24
CA GLN A 149 -34.09 16.06 -19.36
C GLN A 149 -32.75 16.19 -20.10
N ARG A 150 -32.74 16.29 -21.43
CA ARG A 150 -31.53 16.28 -22.27
C ARG A 150 -30.44 17.22 -21.76
N ALA A 151 -30.78 18.47 -21.49
CA ALA A 151 -29.80 19.48 -21.07
C ALA A 151 -29.16 19.16 -19.71
N GLU A 152 -29.96 18.65 -18.76
CA GLU A 152 -29.47 18.23 -17.45
C GLU A 152 -28.59 16.99 -17.55
N VAL A 153 -29.00 15.99 -18.35
CA VAL A 153 -28.21 14.78 -18.59
C VAL A 153 -26.87 15.13 -19.22
N VAL A 154 -26.82 15.99 -20.23
CA VAL A 154 -25.55 16.42 -20.82
C VAL A 154 -24.65 17.07 -19.78
N LYS A 155 -25.17 18.00 -18.99
CA LYS A 155 -24.42 18.70 -17.96
C LYS A 155 -23.90 17.74 -16.90
N MET A 156 -24.74 16.86 -16.36
CA MET A 156 -24.36 15.90 -15.32
C MET A 156 -23.35 14.87 -15.84
N SER A 157 -23.56 14.34 -17.05
CA SER A 157 -22.63 13.38 -17.65
C SER A 157 -21.24 13.97 -17.89
N ILE A 158 -21.16 15.23 -18.35
CA ILE A 158 -19.86 15.90 -18.54
C ILE A 158 -19.14 16.02 -17.21
N VAL A 159 -19.80 16.45 -16.14
CA VAL A 159 -19.20 16.58 -14.80
C VAL A 159 -18.74 15.24 -14.28
N GLU A 160 -19.57 14.21 -14.38
CA GLU A 160 -19.24 12.85 -13.90
C GLU A 160 -18.00 12.25 -14.61
N TYR A 161 -17.94 12.40 -15.95
CA TYR A 161 -16.81 11.86 -16.72
C TYR A 161 -15.55 12.71 -16.59
N ASP A 162 -15.64 14.03 -16.39
CA ASP A 162 -14.49 14.89 -16.11
C ASP A 162 -13.88 14.56 -14.75
N GLU A 163 -14.70 14.35 -13.71
CA GLU A 163 -14.23 13.90 -12.39
C GLU A 163 -13.55 12.53 -12.47
N GLU A 164 -14.14 11.57 -13.19
CA GLU A 164 -13.56 10.23 -13.40
C GLU A 164 -12.18 10.35 -14.06
N ARG A 165 -12.04 11.18 -15.09
CA ARG A 165 -10.79 11.42 -15.81
C ARG A 165 -9.72 12.10 -14.94
N GLU A 166 -10.10 13.12 -14.17
CA GLU A 166 -9.17 13.79 -13.24
C GLU A 166 -8.65 12.83 -12.18
N ILE A 167 -9.51 12.02 -11.59
CA ILE A 167 -9.13 11.02 -10.60
C ILE A 167 -8.17 9.98 -11.21
N GLU A 168 -8.41 9.57 -12.45
CA GLU A 168 -7.54 8.63 -13.15
C GLU A 168 -6.15 9.22 -13.42
N LEU A 169 -6.07 10.49 -13.81
CA LEU A 169 -4.82 11.22 -14.00
C LEU A 169 -4.05 11.33 -12.67
N ILE A 170 -4.70 11.75 -11.60
CA ILE A 170 -4.09 11.86 -10.27
C ILE A 170 -3.54 10.50 -9.81
N ARG A 171 -4.31 9.42 -9.95
CA ARG A 171 -3.85 8.06 -9.58
C ARG A 171 -2.66 7.58 -10.40
N ARG A 172 -2.62 7.93 -11.68
CA ARG A 172 -1.47 7.60 -12.53
C ARG A 172 -0.22 8.34 -12.04
N ASP A 173 -0.35 9.63 -11.79
CA ASP A 173 0.76 10.46 -11.34
C ASP A 173 1.27 10.02 -9.95
N GLU A 174 0.37 9.71 -9.01
CA GLU A 174 0.71 9.14 -7.69
C GLU A 174 1.43 7.80 -7.82
N ARG A 175 1.02 6.94 -8.75
CA ARG A 175 1.70 5.66 -9.02
C ARG A 175 3.12 5.89 -9.54
N GLU A 176 3.30 6.79 -10.51
CA GLU A 176 4.61 7.14 -11.05
C GLU A 176 5.54 7.71 -9.98
N ILE A 177 5.03 8.61 -9.14
CA ILE A 177 5.76 9.16 -7.99
C ILE A 177 6.13 8.06 -6.99
N GLY A 178 5.19 7.19 -6.65
CA GLY A 178 5.42 6.05 -5.75
C GLY A 178 6.49 5.09 -6.27
N GLU A 179 6.50 4.79 -7.57
CA GLU A 179 7.53 3.97 -8.21
C GLU A 179 8.91 4.64 -8.17
N GLN A 180 9.00 5.95 -8.43
CA GLN A 180 10.25 6.70 -8.36
C GLN A 180 10.81 6.71 -6.94
N ILE A 181 9.98 7.00 -5.94
CA ILE A 181 10.36 6.97 -4.53
C ILE A 181 10.83 5.55 -4.13
N GLY A 182 10.06 4.52 -4.52
CA GLY A 182 10.40 3.12 -4.24
C GLY A 182 11.75 2.71 -4.83
N LYS A 183 12.05 3.12 -6.07
CA LYS A 183 13.34 2.88 -6.73
C LYS A 183 14.48 3.61 -5.99
N ALA A 184 14.30 4.88 -5.65
CA ALA A 184 15.31 5.67 -4.94
C ALA A 184 15.64 5.10 -3.55
N ILE A 185 14.62 4.71 -2.79
CA ILE A 185 14.77 4.06 -1.47
C ILE A 185 15.47 2.70 -1.64
N GLY A 186 15.04 1.89 -2.59
CA GLY A 186 15.63 0.56 -2.85
C GLY A 186 17.12 0.66 -3.23
N GLN A 187 17.50 1.63 -4.06
CA GLN A 187 18.88 1.89 -4.42
C GLN A 187 19.72 2.28 -3.20
N LYS A 188 19.24 3.22 -2.39
CA LYS A 188 19.93 3.69 -1.18
C LYS A 188 20.15 2.57 -0.16
N ILE A 189 19.13 1.76 0.08
CA ILE A 189 19.23 0.57 0.96
C ILE A 189 20.23 -0.43 0.38
N GLY A 190 20.21 -0.65 -0.94
CA GLY A 190 21.15 -1.55 -1.62
C GLY A 190 22.61 -1.10 -1.45
N GLU A 191 22.88 0.19 -1.61
CA GLU A 191 24.21 0.80 -1.41
C GLU A 191 24.68 0.66 0.05
N GLU A 192 23.82 0.93 1.04
CA GLU A 192 24.15 0.80 2.46
C GLU A 192 24.45 -0.66 2.84
N ILE A 193 23.65 -1.61 2.36
CA ILE A 193 23.89 -3.05 2.60
C ILE A 193 25.20 -3.49 1.92
N GLY A 194 25.46 -3.02 0.69
CA GLY A 194 26.70 -3.29 -0.04
C GLY A 194 27.93 -2.80 0.73
N ALA A 195 27.94 -1.54 1.13
CA ALA A 195 29.00 -0.93 1.90
C ALA A 195 29.26 -1.63 3.25
N LYS A 196 28.18 -2.02 3.94
CA LYS A 196 28.29 -2.79 5.19
C LYS A 196 28.92 -4.17 4.99
N LYS A 197 28.57 -4.89 3.93
CA LYS A 197 29.17 -6.18 3.57
C LYS A 197 30.64 -6.06 3.21
N GLU A 198 31.03 -5.03 2.49
CA GLU A 198 32.42 -4.77 2.14
C GLU A 198 33.28 -4.47 3.39
N ARG A 199 32.77 -3.63 4.29
CA ARG A 199 33.45 -3.34 5.57
C ARG A 199 33.68 -4.62 6.40
N GLN A 200 32.64 -5.46 6.50
CA GLN A 200 32.76 -6.72 7.24
C GLN A 200 33.78 -7.68 6.61
N LYS A 201 33.84 -7.77 5.27
CA LYS A 201 34.86 -8.57 4.58
C LYS A 201 36.27 -8.04 4.84
N ALA A 202 36.48 -6.72 4.74
CA ALA A 202 37.77 -6.09 4.99
C ALA A 202 38.22 -6.29 6.44
N GLU A 203 37.33 -6.20 7.42
CA GLU A 203 37.62 -6.49 8.83
C GLU A 203 38.06 -7.94 9.05
N GLN A 204 37.33 -8.88 8.43
CA GLN A 204 37.68 -10.31 8.53
C GLN A 204 39.06 -10.63 7.91
N GLU A 205 39.33 -9.99 6.76
CA GLU A 205 40.62 -10.17 6.09
C GLU A 205 41.78 -9.57 6.91
N LEU A 206 41.57 -8.36 7.45
CA LEU A 206 42.53 -7.72 8.34
C LEU A 206 42.84 -8.59 9.59
N LYS A 207 41.82 -9.16 10.20
CA LYS A 207 41.95 -10.08 11.33
C LYS A 207 42.77 -11.30 10.94
N ARG A 208 42.48 -11.91 9.79
CA ARG A 208 43.21 -13.09 9.26
C ARG A 208 44.68 -12.77 8.98
N VAL A 209 44.97 -11.61 8.40
CA VAL A 209 46.33 -11.18 8.16
C VAL A 209 47.10 -10.98 9.48
N ARG A 210 46.46 -10.34 10.45
CA ARG A 210 47.05 -10.14 11.79
C ARG A 210 47.37 -11.47 12.48
N GLU A 211 46.42 -12.42 12.50
CA GLU A 211 46.65 -13.75 13.06
C GLU A 211 47.78 -14.53 12.36
N ASN A 212 47.91 -14.38 11.04
CA ASN A 212 49.02 -15.00 10.30
C ASN A 212 50.38 -14.34 10.61
N LEU A 213 50.39 -13.01 10.77
CA LEU A 213 51.59 -12.28 11.15
C LEU A 213 52.08 -12.68 12.56
N ASP A 214 51.16 -12.74 13.50
CA ASP A 214 51.46 -13.18 14.87
C ASP A 214 52.06 -14.60 14.92
N LYS A 215 51.45 -15.55 14.16
CA LYS A 215 51.97 -16.90 14.01
C LYS A 215 53.36 -16.94 13.36
N SER A 216 53.58 -16.10 12.34
CA SER A 216 54.89 -16.03 11.67
C SER A 216 55.95 -15.49 12.60
N GLN A 217 55.66 -14.46 13.37
CA GLN A 217 56.59 -13.92 14.40
C GLN A 217 56.89 -14.95 15.48
N GLU A 218 55.89 -15.67 15.96
CA GLU A 218 56.05 -16.71 16.97
C GLU A 218 56.95 -17.84 16.46
N ASN A 219 56.74 -18.32 15.21
CA ASN A 219 57.57 -19.31 14.57
C ASN A 219 59.02 -18.84 14.40
N ALA A 220 59.25 -17.57 14.05
CA ALA A 220 60.59 -16.98 13.93
C ALA A 220 61.30 -16.92 15.28
N ILE A 221 60.57 -16.52 16.33
CA ILE A 221 61.12 -16.51 17.72
C ILE A 221 61.49 -17.94 18.15
N GLN A 222 60.63 -18.89 17.96
CA GLN A 222 60.90 -20.31 18.29
C GLN A 222 62.11 -20.85 17.53
N SER A 223 62.20 -20.56 16.24
CA SER A 223 63.32 -20.96 15.40
C SER A 223 64.62 -20.31 15.85
N MET A 224 64.64 -19.05 16.22
CA MET A 224 65.81 -18.34 16.75
C MET A 224 66.27 -18.93 18.08
N ILE A 225 65.38 -19.17 19.03
CA ILE A 225 65.69 -19.81 20.33
C ILE A 225 66.33 -21.19 20.11
N SER A 226 65.72 -22.01 19.23
CA SER A 226 66.22 -23.33 18.91
C SER A 226 67.62 -23.30 18.23
N LEU A 227 67.84 -22.33 17.38
CA LEU A 227 69.16 -22.11 16.75
C LEU A 227 70.24 -21.68 17.76
N CYS A 228 69.93 -20.71 18.61
CA CYS A 228 70.82 -20.30 19.68
C CYS A 228 71.23 -21.45 20.60
N GLN A 229 70.25 -22.28 21.00
CA GLN A 229 70.50 -23.44 21.79
C GLN A 229 71.38 -24.48 21.09
N ARG A 230 71.16 -24.77 19.82
CA ARG A 230 72.00 -25.71 19.02
C ARG A 230 73.43 -25.23 18.81
N LEU A 231 73.64 -23.94 18.77
CA LEU A 231 75.01 -23.36 18.66
C LEU A 231 75.71 -23.22 19.97
N GLY A 232 75.19 -23.70 21.09
CA GLY A 232 75.77 -23.64 22.40
C GLY A 232 75.67 -22.30 23.09
N GLY A 233 74.76 -21.42 22.64
CA GLY A 233 74.49 -20.16 23.27
C GLY A 233 73.82 -20.29 24.63
N THR A 234 73.83 -19.21 25.42
CA THR A 234 73.17 -19.15 26.74
C THR A 234 71.77 -18.60 26.69
N LYS A 235 70.93 -18.80 27.73
CA LYS A 235 69.61 -18.18 27.85
C LYS A 235 69.68 -16.70 27.85
N GLU A 236 70.70 -16.10 28.45
CA GLU A 236 70.93 -14.63 28.51
C GLU A 236 71.15 -14.06 27.09
N GLN A 237 72.00 -14.72 26.29
CA GLN A 237 72.25 -14.31 24.90
C GLN A 237 70.97 -14.40 24.04
N ALA A 238 70.14 -15.43 24.23
CA ALA A 238 68.89 -15.53 23.53
C ALA A 238 67.86 -14.44 23.96
N ILE A 239 67.90 -14.00 25.23
CA ILE A 239 67.09 -12.90 25.72
C ILE A 239 67.51 -11.58 25.03
N GLU A 240 68.82 -11.30 24.96
CA GLU A 240 69.35 -10.11 24.29
C GLU A 240 68.95 -10.05 22.80
N GLU A 241 69.03 -11.16 22.09
CA GLU A 241 68.60 -11.28 20.71
C GLU A 241 67.11 -11.06 20.54
N LEU A 242 66.25 -11.55 21.43
CA LEU A 242 64.84 -11.31 21.43
C LEU A 242 64.46 -9.82 21.65
N GLN A 243 65.22 -9.19 22.54
CA GLN A 243 65.00 -7.74 22.77
C GLN A 243 65.50 -6.90 21.58
N GLY A 244 66.70 -7.19 21.04
CA GLY A 244 67.31 -6.41 19.98
C GLY A 244 66.62 -6.57 18.61
N ASN A 245 66.39 -7.82 18.19
CA ASN A 245 65.93 -8.10 16.82
C ASN A 245 64.43 -8.32 16.69
N TYR A 246 63.75 -8.67 17.79
CA TYR A 246 62.30 -8.96 17.77
C TYR A 246 61.48 -7.97 18.60
N GLY A 247 62.12 -6.94 19.20
CA GLY A 247 61.46 -5.89 19.96
C GLY A 247 60.67 -6.37 21.18
N GLN A 248 61.05 -7.53 21.74
CA GLN A 248 60.41 -8.06 22.93
C GLN A 248 60.85 -7.33 24.18
N THR A 249 59.96 -7.13 25.13
CA THR A 249 60.41 -6.69 26.49
C THR A 249 61.15 -7.79 27.20
N GLU A 250 61.94 -7.44 28.22
CA GLU A 250 62.70 -8.45 29.02
C GLU A 250 61.80 -9.53 29.61
N GLU A 251 60.64 -9.11 30.11
CA GLU A 251 59.65 -10.08 30.66
C GLU A 251 59.11 -11.03 29.58
N GLN A 252 58.72 -10.49 28.40
CA GLN A 252 58.26 -11.27 27.28
C GLN A 252 59.36 -12.23 26.76
N ALA A 253 60.58 -11.76 26.64
CA ALA A 253 61.71 -12.59 26.24
C ALA A 253 61.97 -13.76 27.22
N LYS A 254 61.94 -13.51 28.52
CA LYS A 254 62.06 -14.56 29.56
C LYS A 254 60.94 -15.58 29.49
N GLU A 255 59.73 -15.15 29.25
CA GLU A 255 58.58 -16.05 29.08
C GLU A 255 58.70 -16.94 27.83
N LYS A 256 59.18 -16.38 26.70
CA LYS A 256 59.44 -17.13 25.47
C LYS A 256 60.59 -18.15 25.67
N ILE A 257 61.66 -17.77 26.34
CA ILE A 257 62.76 -18.72 26.70
C ILE A 257 62.23 -19.85 27.58
N LYS A 258 61.42 -19.55 28.60
CA LYS A 258 60.80 -20.56 29.43
C LYS A 258 59.96 -21.55 28.64
N THR A 259 59.26 -21.08 27.59
CA THR A 259 58.35 -21.87 26.77
C THR A 259 59.10 -22.71 25.74
N TYR A 260 60.13 -22.18 25.08
CA TYR A 260 60.72 -22.78 23.90
C TYR A 260 62.16 -23.33 24.11
N TRP A 261 62.86 -23.00 25.21
CA TRP A 261 64.17 -23.57 25.52
C TRP A 261 64.02 -24.94 26.11
N LYS A 262 64.40 -25.99 25.35
CA LYS A 262 64.34 -27.38 25.80
C LYS A 262 65.57 -27.71 26.73
N GLU A 263 65.29 -28.35 27.83
CA GLU A 263 66.37 -28.89 28.72
C GLU A 263 67.13 -30.05 28.10
#